data_6a82e9b59c118a6f13d47c4d94d88ca0
#
_entry.id   6a82e9b59c118a6f13d47c4d94d88ca0
#
_cell.length_a   1.000
_cell.length_b   1.000
_cell.length_c   1.000
_cell.angle_alpha   90.00
_cell.angle_beta   90.00
_cell.angle_gamma   90.00
#
_symmetry.space_group_name_H-M   'P 1'
#
loop_
_entity.id
_entity.type
_entity.pdbx_description
1 polymer ?
#
loop_
_entity_poly.entity_id
_entity_poly.type
_entity_poly.pdbx_seq_one_letter_code
_entity_poly.pdbx_strand_id
1 'polypeptide(L)'
;MSRTYDIKTYLIALNQIDKVGDKRISELINHYESVENIFDDKEENIRELLEKKFKSQIGNFDKNEILDKANTIVEKSKNYGIGILSLFDEDYPFNLKQIDNPPYILYYKGDLKKLRRNAIAIVGTREPTNESRKYSFELASKLSSLNISVVSGMAKGVDREAHLGAISSHINTVAVLGNGIDNVYPSENLQIYNKLSEKGLIVSEFEIGRKPDRMNFPRRNRIISGLSYAVVMVEAASKSGALITVDYALNQGRDVYIAPYDEKKSCYFGNHKLYKDGAKIAYNYMDILEDFDSIFSNDDDYVKMKLKYFEGGDIKSKAVKNDSIKSENNNSKEKKEIKKEEVKDKKEKKKNKISKQNDESIISALQEDEALLYNIIKQNDKIHIDEVIEESKMKVQAVTSMLMQLEIKGIIKQLSGKYYTIEK
;
A
#
# COMPACT_ATOMS: atom_id res chain seq x y z
N MET A 1 20.01 3.57 -42.15
CA MET A 1 18.97 4.24 -41.33
C MET A 1 18.96 3.57 -39.96
N SER A 2 19.39 4.26 -38.92
CA SER A 2 19.25 3.73 -37.55
C SER A 2 17.78 3.56 -37.24
N ARG A 3 17.34 2.35 -36.90
CA ARG A 3 15.98 2.12 -36.41
C ARG A 3 15.87 2.85 -35.05
N THR A 4 15.01 3.84 -34.97
CA THR A 4 14.65 4.45 -33.68
C THR A 4 13.63 3.55 -33.01
N TYR A 5 13.94 3.03 -31.84
CA TYR A 5 13.05 2.21 -31.03
C TYR A 5 12.35 3.06 -29.97
N ASP A 6 11.20 2.58 -29.49
CA ASP A 6 10.55 3.16 -28.31
C ASP A 6 11.38 2.87 -27.04
N ILE A 7 11.33 3.75 -26.07
CA ILE A 7 12.01 3.63 -24.76
C ILE A 7 11.76 2.27 -24.08
N LYS A 8 10.57 1.72 -24.23
CA LYS A 8 10.20 0.39 -23.70
C LYS A 8 11.05 -0.71 -24.34
N THR A 9 11.29 -0.63 -25.65
CA THR A 9 12.13 -1.59 -26.36
C THR A 9 13.57 -1.53 -25.86
N TYR A 10 14.13 -0.35 -25.66
CA TYR A 10 15.47 -0.18 -25.09
C TYR A 10 15.57 -0.75 -23.67
N LEU A 11 14.60 -0.48 -22.80
CA LEU A 11 14.57 -1.01 -21.43
C LEU A 11 14.46 -2.54 -21.41
N ILE A 12 13.62 -3.12 -22.30
CA ILE A 12 13.52 -4.57 -22.44
C ILE A 12 14.84 -5.15 -22.95
N ALA A 13 15.51 -4.49 -23.89
CA ALA A 13 16.80 -4.93 -24.41
C ALA A 13 17.87 -4.97 -23.31
N LEU A 14 17.94 -3.96 -22.44
CA LEU A 14 18.85 -3.97 -21.31
C LEU A 14 18.60 -5.15 -20.35
N ASN A 15 17.34 -5.55 -20.16
CA ASN A 15 16.99 -6.74 -19.37
C ASN A 15 17.40 -8.07 -20.03
N GLN A 16 17.73 -8.07 -21.32
CA GLN A 16 18.24 -9.27 -22.01
C GLN A 16 19.74 -9.51 -21.79
N ILE A 17 20.47 -8.53 -21.24
CA ILE A 17 21.87 -8.69 -20.88
C ILE A 17 21.96 -9.54 -19.61
N ASP A 18 22.76 -10.61 -19.66
CA ASP A 18 22.92 -11.49 -18.50
C ASP A 18 23.37 -10.71 -17.25
N LYS A 19 22.70 -10.99 -16.13
CA LYS A 19 22.88 -10.34 -14.83
C LYS A 19 22.54 -8.84 -14.80
N VAL A 20 22.01 -8.23 -15.86
CA VAL A 20 21.54 -6.85 -15.84
C VAL A 20 20.05 -6.83 -15.47
N GLY A 21 19.75 -6.29 -14.28
CA GLY A 21 18.40 -6.07 -13.78
C GLY A 21 18.26 -4.61 -13.32
N ASP A 22 17.11 -4.28 -12.71
CA ASP A 22 16.71 -2.90 -12.43
C ASP A 22 17.79 -2.02 -11.78
N LYS A 23 18.56 -2.53 -10.79
CA LYS A 23 19.65 -1.78 -10.16
C LYS A 23 20.77 -1.39 -11.13
N ARG A 24 21.11 -2.28 -12.06
CA ARG A 24 22.13 -2.02 -13.07
C ARG A 24 21.61 -1.12 -14.18
N ILE A 25 20.35 -1.26 -14.54
CA ILE A 25 19.68 -0.34 -15.47
C ILE A 25 19.64 1.07 -14.87
N SER A 26 19.31 1.21 -13.59
CA SER A 26 19.35 2.49 -12.88
C SER A 26 20.72 3.14 -12.95
N GLU A 27 21.78 2.37 -12.73
CA GLU A 27 23.16 2.88 -12.82
C GLU A 27 23.54 3.34 -14.24
N LEU A 28 23.14 2.58 -15.25
CA LEU A 28 23.35 2.96 -16.65
C LEU A 28 22.63 4.27 -16.98
N ILE A 29 21.35 4.38 -16.61
CA ILE A 29 20.55 5.59 -16.89
C ILE A 29 21.15 6.81 -16.16
N ASN A 30 21.59 6.65 -14.90
CA ASN A 30 22.24 7.73 -14.16
C ASN A 30 23.56 8.17 -14.78
N HIS A 31 24.30 7.25 -15.40
CA HIS A 31 25.60 7.56 -16.03
C HIS A 31 25.45 8.20 -17.41
N TYR A 32 24.51 7.68 -18.22
CA TYR A 32 24.30 8.11 -19.61
C TYR A 32 23.19 9.18 -19.76
N GLU A 33 22.52 9.53 -18.65
CA GLU A 33 21.42 10.52 -18.55
C GLU A 33 20.15 10.14 -19.32
N SER A 34 20.22 9.23 -20.30
CA SER A 34 19.06 8.70 -21.01
C SER A 34 19.28 7.23 -21.39
N VAL A 35 18.18 6.54 -21.67
CA VAL A 35 18.23 5.12 -22.07
C VAL A 35 18.81 4.98 -23.49
N GLU A 36 18.50 5.91 -24.38
CA GLU A 36 18.97 5.95 -25.76
C GLU A 36 20.50 6.09 -25.83
N ASN A 37 21.07 7.02 -25.05
CA ASN A 37 22.52 7.27 -25.01
C ASN A 37 23.32 6.01 -24.62
N ILE A 38 22.74 5.08 -23.85
CA ILE A 38 23.38 3.80 -23.51
C ILE A 38 23.68 3.01 -24.80
N PHE A 39 22.76 3.05 -25.77
CA PHE A 39 22.89 2.30 -27.02
C PHE A 39 23.80 3.02 -28.06
N ASP A 40 24.14 4.27 -27.84
CA ASP A 40 25.09 5.01 -28.69
C ASP A 40 26.55 4.70 -28.33
N ASP A 41 26.84 4.25 -27.09
CA ASP A 41 28.18 3.90 -26.67
C ASP A 41 28.55 2.45 -27.06
N LYS A 42 29.83 2.07 -26.94
CA LYS A 42 30.31 0.71 -27.23
C LYS A 42 29.93 -0.28 -26.12
N GLU A 43 29.69 -1.53 -26.50
CA GLU A 43 29.36 -2.60 -25.55
C GLU A 43 30.44 -2.79 -24.46
N GLU A 44 31.73 -2.60 -24.84
CA GLU A 44 32.85 -2.69 -23.90
C GLU A 44 32.73 -1.66 -22.78
N ASN A 45 32.41 -0.41 -23.10
CA ASN A 45 32.27 0.68 -22.14
C ASN A 45 31.12 0.42 -21.15
N ILE A 46 29.98 -0.01 -21.67
CA ILE A 46 28.81 -0.39 -20.86
C ILE A 46 29.18 -1.51 -19.88
N ARG A 47 29.86 -2.53 -20.38
CA ARG A 47 30.30 -3.68 -19.58
C ARG A 47 31.29 -3.25 -18.50
N GLU A 48 32.35 -2.51 -18.85
CA GLU A 48 33.37 -2.02 -17.91
C GLU A 48 32.76 -1.16 -16.80
N LEU A 49 31.83 -0.27 -17.14
CA LEU A 49 31.12 0.54 -16.16
C LEU A 49 30.39 -0.33 -15.12
N LEU A 50 29.62 -1.32 -15.59
CA LEU A 50 28.85 -2.22 -14.71
C LEU A 50 29.77 -3.12 -13.90
N GLU A 51 30.83 -3.69 -14.49
CA GLU A 51 31.76 -4.58 -13.79
C GLU A 51 32.54 -3.82 -12.72
N LYS A 52 32.98 -2.60 -13.00
CA LYS A 52 33.66 -1.74 -12.03
C LYS A 52 32.76 -1.38 -10.86
N LYS A 53 31.51 -1.03 -11.13
CA LYS A 53 30.54 -0.60 -10.10
C LYS A 53 30.05 -1.77 -9.23
N PHE A 54 29.73 -2.89 -9.83
CA PHE A 54 29.10 -4.04 -9.15
C PHE A 54 30.07 -5.17 -8.80
N LYS A 55 31.36 -5.06 -9.16
CA LYS A 55 32.42 -6.06 -8.92
C LYS A 55 31.99 -7.48 -9.38
N SER A 56 31.32 -7.57 -10.51
CA SER A 56 30.75 -8.80 -11.05
C SER A 56 30.83 -8.79 -12.56
N GLN A 57 31.36 -9.87 -13.14
CA GLN A 57 31.51 -10.01 -14.58
C GLN A 57 30.16 -9.98 -15.30
N ILE A 58 30.10 -9.22 -16.37
CA ILE A 58 28.99 -9.15 -17.33
C ILE A 58 29.40 -9.91 -18.59
N GLY A 59 28.53 -10.80 -19.09
CA GLY A 59 28.79 -11.52 -20.33
C GLY A 59 28.87 -10.56 -21.52
N ASN A 60 29.54 -11.00 -22.59
CA ASN A 60 29.49 -10.29 -23.86
C ASN A 60 28.06 -10.28 -24.40
N PHE A 61 27.65 -9.17 -24.99
CA PHE A 61 26.35 -9.02 -25.63
C PHE A 61 26.53 -8.23 -26.94
N ASP A 62 25.62 -8.41 -27.87
CA ASP A 62 25.52 -7.61 -29.09
C ASP A 62 24.24 -6.74 -28.98
N LYS A 63 24.41 -5.43 -29.17
CA LYS A 63 23.29 -4.47 -29.03
C LYS A 63 22.16 -4.73 -30.04
N ASN A 64 22.49 -5.12 -31.28
CA ASN A 64 21.48 -5.40 -32.27
C ASN A 64 20.71 -6.68 -31.93
N GLU A 65 21.40 -7.72 -31.46
CA GLU A 65 20.76 -8.97 -31.03
C GLU A 65 19.80 -8.75 -29.88
N ILE A 66 20.18 -7.99 -28.84
CA ILE A 66 19.28 -7.73 -27.70
C ILE A 66 18.12 -6.81 -28.08
N LEU A 67 18.30 -5.86 -29.00
CA LEU A 67 17.24 -5.02 -29.56
C LEU A 67 16.24 -5.83 -30.40
N ASP A 68 16.71 -6.73 -31.25
CA ASP A 68 15.84 -7.62 -32.04
C ASP A 68 15.05 -8.57 -31.13
N LYS A 69 15.67 -9.10 -30.08
CA LYS A 69 14.97 -9.89 -29.06
C LYS A 69 13.90 -9.05 -28.34
N ALA A 70 14.24 -7.84 -27.94
CA ALA A 70 13.31 -6.94 -27.27
C ALA A 70 12.12 -6.58 -28.18
N ASN A 71 12.38 -6.26 -29.45
CA ASN A 71 11.31 -6.00 -30.41
C ASN A 71 10.40 -7.22 -30.58
N THR A 72 10.98 -8.42 -30.66
CA THR A 72 10.20 -9.67 -30.71
C THR A 72 9.30 -9.84 -29.47
N ILE A 73 9.79 -9.47 -28.26
CA ILE A 73 9.00 -9.51 -27.02
C ILE A 73 7.85 -8.49 -27.09
N VAL A 74 8.10 -7.27 -27.58
CA VAL A 74 7.07 -6.22 -27.74
C VAL A 74 5.98 -6.69 -28.70
N GLU A 75 6.35 -7.19 -29.87
CA GLU A 75 5.40 -7.70 -30.86
C GLU A 75 4.58 -8.88 -30.35
N LYS A 76 5.22 -9.86 -29.72
CA LYS A 76 4.52 -10.97 -29.08
C LYS A 76 3.55 -10.47 -28.01
N SER A 77 3.98 -9.57 -27.13
CA SER A 77 3.12 -9.02 -26.08
C SER A 77 1.87 -8.38 -26.69
N LYS A 78 2.02 -7.57 -27.73
CA LYS A 78 0.91 -6.96 -28.46
C LYS A 78 -0.06 -8.01 -29.04
N ASN A 79 0.47 -9.07 -29.67
CA ASN A 79 -0.34 -10.14 -30.27
C ASN A 79 -1.15 -10.94 -29.21
N TYR A 80 -0.66 -11.02 -27.97
CA TYR A 80 -1.36 -11.67 -26.86
C TYR A 80 -2.24 -10.71 -26.04
N GLY A 81 -2.39 -9.46 -26.48
CA GLY A 81 -3.15 -8.42 -25.75
C GLY A 81 -2.53 -8.06 -24.40
N ILE A 82 -1.20 -8.16 -24.30
CA ILE A 82 -0.42 -7.78 -23.13
C ILE A 82 0.13 -6.38 -23.37
N GLY A 83 -0.24 -5.44 -22.50
CA GLY A 83 0.32 -4.11 -22.50
C GLY A 83 1.67 -4.05 -21.77
N ILE A 84 2.46 -3.05 -22.10
CA ILE A 84 3.77 -2.78 -21.49
C ILE A 84 3.75 -1.37 -20.91
N LEU A 85 4.10 -1.26 -19.63
CA LEU A 85 4.19 -0.02 -18.89
C LEU A 85 5.64 0.18 -18.44
N SER A 86 6.21 1.33 -18.72
CA SER A 86 7.57 1.69 -18.27
C SER A 86 7.52 2.59 -17.03
N LEU A 87 8.60 2.61 -16.27
CA LEU A 87 8.78 3.51 -15.10
C LEU A 87 8.58 5.00 -15.46
N PHE A 88 8.73 5.36 -16.74
CA PHE A 88 8.62 6.71 -17.25
C PHE A 88 7.20 7.08 -17.73
N ASP A 89 6.29 6.11 -17.83
CA ASP A 89 4.92 6.37 -18.23
C ASP A 89 4.14 7.08 -17.11
N GLU A 90 3.24 7.99 -17.46
CA GLU A 90 2.38 8.71 -16.49
C GLU A 90 1.46 7.76 -15.71
N ASP A 91 1.08 6.64 -16.32
CA ASP A 91 0.25 5.60 -15.72
C ASP A 91 1.00 4.69 -14.74
N TYR A 92 2.32 4.86 -14.61
CA TYR A 92 3.09 4.03 -13.68
C TYR A 92 2.72 4.35 -12.23
N PRO A 93 2.40 3.34 -11.37
CA PRO A 93 1.90 3.57 -10.03
C PRO A 93 2.88 4.37 -9.17
N PHE A 94 2.40 5.49 -8.61
CA PHE A 94 3.22 6.37 -7.79
C PHE A 94 3.88 5.63 -6.62
N ASN A 95 3.11 4.85 -5.86
CA ASN A 95 3.64 4.09 -4.73
C ASN A 95 4.74 3.10 -5.13
N LEU A 96 4.59 2.43 -6.28
CA LEU A 96 5.60 1.50 -6.78
C LEU A 96 6.86 2.22 -7.27
N LYS A 97 6.72 3.44 -7.79
CA LYS A 97 7.86 4.26 -8.23
C LYS A 97 8.77 4.67 -7.07
N GLN A 98 8.24 4.72 -5.84
CA GLN A 98 8.97 5.18 -4.65
C GLN A 98 9.77 4.08 -3.94
N ILE A 99 9.67 2.81 -4.34
CA ILE A 99 10.47 1.74 -3.71
C ILE A 99 11.93 1.79 -4.18
N ASP A 100 12.85 1.25 -3.38
CA ASP A 100 14.30 1.27 -3.68
C ASP A 100 14.69 0.66 -5.02
N ASN A 101 13.91 -0.27 -5.53
CA ASN A 101 14.20 -0.99 -6.77
C ASN A 101 12.91 -1.20 -7.58
N PRO A 102 12.31 -0.13 -8.13
CA PRO A 102 11.10 -0.23 -8.94
C PRO A 102 11.42 -0.97 -10.24
N PRO A 103 10.50 -1.83 -10.74
CA PRO A 103 10.70 -2.45 -12.04
C PRO A 103 10.62 -1.41 -13.15
N TYR A 104 11.61 -1.35 -14.03
CA TYR A 104 11.61 -0.44 -15.18
C TYR A 104 10.52 -0.80 -16.21
N ILE A 105 10.13 -2.07 -16.27
CA ILE A 105 9.08 -2.57 -17.15
C ILE A 105 8.09 -3.39 -16.33
N LEU A 106 6.81 -3.12 -16.53
CA LEU A 106 5.69 -3.94 -16.09
C LEU A 106 4.88 -4.38 -17.31
N TYR A 107 4.74 -5.67 -17.48
CA TYR A 107 3.77 -6.25 -18.40
C TYR A 107 2.43 -6.32 -17.70
N TYR A 108 1.33 -6.01 -18.40
CA TYR A 108 0.00 -6.06 -17.79
C TYR A 108 -1.06 -6.63 -18.73
N LYS A 109 -2.11 -7.21 -18.15
CA LYS A 109 -3.29 -7.69 -18.87
C LYS A 109 -4.54 -7.41 -18.04
N GLY A 110 -5.55 -6.80 -18.65
CA GLY A 110 -6.77 -6.37 -17.98
C GLY A 110 -6.91 -4.85 -17.89
N ASP A 111 -7.63 -4.38 -16.89
CA ASP A 111 -7.97 -2.96 -16.70
C ASP A 111 -6.86 -2.20 -15.95
N LEU A 112 -6.04 -1.46 -16.69
CA LEU A 112 -4.92 -0.69 -16.14
C LEU A 112 -5.36 0.35 -15.08
N LYS A 113 -6.61 0.84 -15.13
CA LYS A 113 -7.13 1.79 -14.14
C LYS A 113 -7.08 1.24 -12.71
N LYS A 114 -7.02 -0.08 -12.54
CA LYS A 114 -6.87 -0.71 -11.22
C LYS A 114 -5.54 -0.37 -10.52
N LEU A 115 -4.48 -0.01 -11.27
CA LEU A 115 -3.21 0.44 -10.70
C LEU A 115 -3.26 1.86 -10.12
N ARG A 116 -4.21 2.69 -10.57
CA ARG A 116 -4.37 4.07 -10.11
C ARG A 116 -5.18 4.18 -8.83
N ARG A 117 -5.80 3.08 -8.37
CA ARG A 117 -6.65 3.07 -7.17
C ARG A 117 -5.82 2.93 -5.91
N ASN A 118 -6.39 3.40 -4.81
CA ASN A 118 -5.89 3.05 -3.49
C ASN A 118 -5.86 1.52 -3.33
N ALA A 119 -4.79 0.98 -2.78
CA ALA A 119 -4.59 -0.45 -2.76
C ALA A 119 -4.10 -0.96 -1.41
N ILE A 120 -4.62 -2.13 -1.01
CA ILE A 120 -4.21 -2.88 0.17
C ILE A 120 -3.77 -4.28 -0.27
N ALA A 121 -2.59 -4.72 0.17
CA ALA A 121 -2.13 -6.08 -0.08
C ALA A 121 -2.71 -7.05 0.96
N ILE A 122 -3.11 -8.24 0.51
CA ILE A 122 -3.53 -9.35 1.38
C ILE A 122 -2.65 -10.54 1.04
N VAL A 123 -1.88 -11.02 2.02
CA VAL A 123 -0.89 -12.08 1.84
C VAL A 123 -0.92 -13.09 2.99
N GLY A 124 -0.41 -14.31 2.74
CA GLY A 124 -0.33 -15.32 3.77
C GLY A 124 0.09 -16.69 3.26
N THR A 125 -0.17 -17.71 4.07
CA THR A 125 0.18 -19.09 3.78
C THR A 125 -0.56 -19.66 2.56
N ARG A 126 0.05 -20.65 1.92
CA ARG A 126 -0.57 -21.41 0.83
C ARG A 126 -1.59 -22.44 1.31
N GLU A 127 -1.56 -22.78 2.59
CA GLU A 127 -2.43 -23.75 3.24
C GLU A 127 -3.06 -23.14 4.50
N PRO A 128 -4.00 -22.17 4.29
CA PRO A 128 -4.65 -21.48 5.39
C PRO A 128 -5.71 -22.33 6.09
N THR A 129 -5.93 -22.03 7.37
CA THR A 129 -7.10 -22.50 8.11
C THR A 129 -8.40 -22.01 7.48
N ASN A 130 -9.52 -22.63 7.85
CA ASN A 130 -10.85 -22.19 7.34
C ASN A 130 -11.18 -20.78 7.80
N GLU A 131 -10.80 -20.40 9.02
CA GLU A 131 -10.95 -19.07 9.57
C GLU A 131 -10.18 -18.03 8.73
N SER A 132 -8.93 -18.34 8.39
CA SER A 132 -8.08 -17.48 7.57
C SER A 132 -8.58 -17.36 6.12
N ARG A 133 -9.12 -18.44 5.54
CA ARG A 133 -9.79 -18.40 4.22
C ARG A 133 -10.98 -17.44 4.24
N LYS A 134 -11.86 -17.61 5.21
CA LYS A 134 -13.05 -16.78 5.38
C LYS A 134 -12.66 -15.32 5.58
N TYR A 135 -11.73 -15.04 6.48
CA TYR A 135 -11.24 -13.68 6.74
C TYR A 135 -10.67 -13.03 5.46
N SER A 136 -9.79 -13.74 4.73
CA SER A 136 -9.21 -13.22 3.48
C SER A 136 -10.27 -12.85 2.45
N PHE A 137 -11.26 -13.74 2.26
CA PHE A 137 -12.35 -13.52 1.33
C PHE A 137 -13.22 -12.33 1.73
N GLU A 138 -13.66 -12.27 2.99
CA GLU A 138 -14.53 -11.21 3.49
C GLU A 138 -13.85 -9.84 3.47
N LEU A 139 -12.60 -9.77 3.94
CA LEU A 139 -11.80 -8.54 3.89
C LEU A 139 -11.65 -8.03 2.45
N ALA A 140 -11.25 -8.90 1.53
CA ALA A 140 -11.06 -8.56 0.13
C ALA A 140 -12.36 -8.13 -0.55
N SER A 141 -13.47 -8.80 -0.24
CA SER A 141 -14.80 -8.44 -0.76
C SER A 141 -15.22 -7.04 -0.31
N LYS A 142 -15.00 -6.71 0.97
CA LYS A 142 -15.34 -5.39 1.53
C LYS A 142 -14.44 -4.27 0.96
N LEU A 143 -13.13 -4.47 0.89
CA LEU A 143 -12.21 -3.50 0.28
C LEU A 143 -12.58 -3.25 -1.20
N SER A 144 -12.81 -4.33 -1.95
CA SER A 144 -13.22 -4.22 -3.36
C SER A 144 -14.56 -3.49 -3.53
N SER A 145 -15.52 -3.66 -2.60
CA SER A 145 -16.82 -2.95 -2.64
C SER A 145 -16.69 -1.44 -2.42
N LEU A 146 -15.62 -1.02 -1.74
CA LEU A 146 -15.28 0.38 -1.49
C LEU A 146 -14.32 0.96 -2.53
N ASN A 147 -14.18 0.31 -3.67
CA ASN A 147 -13.31 0.73 -4.76
C ASN A 147 -11.80 0.72 -4.43
N ILE A 148 -11.40 -0.02 -3.39
CA ILE A 148 -10.01 -0.23 -3.03
C ILE A 148 -9.49 -1.48 -3.75
N SER A 149 -8.35 -1.38 -4.40
CA SER A 149 -7.72 -2.51 -5.09
C SER A 149 -7.08 -3.48 -4.08
N VAL A 150 -7.44 -4.74 -4.17
CA VAL A 150 -6.81 -5.82 -3.41
C VAL A 150 -5.60 -6.34 -4.20
N VAL A 151 -4.40 -6.16 -3.68
CA VAL A 151 -3.18 -6.66 -4.33
C VAL A 151 -2.76 -7.97 -3.71
N SER A 152 -2.49 -8.99 -4.52
CA SER A 152 -1.97 -10.27 -4.05
C SER A 152 -1.15 -10.99 -5.12
N GLY A 153 -0.57 -12.14 -4.77
CA GLY A 153 0.42 -12.83 -5.61
C GLY A 153 -0.11 -14.00 -6.44
N MET A 154 -1.40 -14.20 -6.57
CA MET A 154 -2.00 -15.33 -7.31
C MET A 154 -1.55 -16.71 -6.78
N ALA A 155 -0.97 -16.83 -5.60
CA ALA A 155 -0.61 -18.12 -5.01
C ALA A 155 -1.86 -18.92 -4.55
N LYS A 156 -1.66 -20.19 -4.17
CA LYS A 156 -2.68 -20.94 -3.46
C LYS A 156 -2.97 -20.33 -2.10
N GLY A 157 -4.09 -20.65 -1.49
CA GLY A 157 -4.42 -20.28 -0.12
C GLY A 157 -4.87 -18.82 0.01
N VAL A 158 -4.25 -18.05 0.89
CA VAL A 158 -4.66 -16.68 1.23
C VAL A 158 -4.78 -15.79 -0.01
N ASP A 159 -3.79 -15.80 -0.90
CA ASP A 159 -3.80 -14.99 -2.14
C ASP A 159 -5.02 -15.32 -3.02
N ARG A 160 -5.29 -16.63 -3.18
CA ARG A 160 -6.45 -17.12 -3.93
C ARG A 160 -7.76 -16.60 -3.33
N GLU A 161 -7.94 -16.74 -2.02
CA GLU A 161 -9.16 -16.31 -1.33
C GLU A 161 -9.34 -14.77 -1.40
N ALA A 162 -8.25 -14.02 -1.30
CA ALA A 162 -8.27 -12.57 -1.49
C ALA A 162 -8.77 -12.17 -2.90
N HIS A 163 -8.25 -12.82 -3.94
CA HIS A 163 -8.74 -12.56 -5.30
C HIS A 163 -10.20 -12.97 -5.47
N LEU A 164 -10.62 -14.13 -4.94
CA LEU A 164 -12.01 -14.58 -5.01
C LEU A 164 -12.95 -13.63 -4.27
N GLY A 165 -12.57 -13.14 -3.09
CA GLY A 165 -13.34 -12.15 -2.34
C GLY A 165 -13.52 -10.86 -3.14
N ALA A 166 -12.46 -10.32 -3.73
CA ALA A 166 -12.54 -9.13 -4.55
C ALA A 166 -13.40 -9.34 -5.83
N ILE A 167 -13.29 -10.52 -6.46
CA ILE A 167 -14.10 -10.91 -7.62
C ILE A 167 -15.59 -11.01 -7.28
N SER A 168 -15.94 -11.46 -6.07
CA SER A 168 -17.33 -11.57 -5.63
C SER A 168 -18.04 -10.23 -5.48
N SER A 169 -17.30 -9.13 -5.51
CA SER A 169 -17.80 -7.76 -5.42
C SER A 169 -17.55 -6.99 -6.74
N HIS A 170 -16.64 -6.01 -6.76
CA HIS A 170 -16.45 -5.12 -7.91
C HIS A 170 -15.20 -5.45 -8.76
N ILE A 171 -14.58 -6.59 -8.53
CA ILE A 171 -13.36 -7.06 -9.22
C ILE A 171 -12.21 -6.04 -9.13
N ASN A 172 -12.12 -5.31 -8.02
CA ASN A 172 -11.02 -4.41 -7.75
C ASN A 172 -9.86 -5.21 -7.16
N THR A 173 -9.11 -5.89 -8.03
CA THR A 173 -7.95 -6.68 -7.60
C THR A 173 -6.88 -6.71 -8.67
N VAL A 174 -5.63 -6.71 -8.19
CA VAL A 174 -4.41 -6.76 -8.99
C VAL A 174 -3.61 -8.00 -8.58
N ALA A 175 -3.41 -8.89 -9.52
CA ALA A 175 -2.55 -10.05 -9.33
C ALA A 175 -1.14 -9.75 -9.82
N VAL A 176 -0.15 -9.86 -8.95
CA VAL A 176 1.26 -9.72 -9.32
C VAL A 176 1.83 -11.12 -9.54
N LEU A 177 2.41 -11.40 -10.71
CA LEU A 177 2.95 -12.73 -11.03
C LEU A 177 4.47 -12.78 -10.87
N GLY A 178 5.00 -13.95 -10.52
CA GLY A 178 6.43 -14.26 -10.48
C GLY A 178 6.97 -14.95 -11.74
N ASN A 179 6.24 -14.83 -12.86
CA ASN A 179 6.52 -15.44 -14.15
C ASN A 179 5.88 -14.62 -15.27
N GLY A 180 6.12 -14.96 -16.52
CA GLY A 180 5.49 -14.30 -17.67
C GLY A 180 3.95 -14.35 -17.60
N ILE A 181 3.31 -13.26 -18.00
CA ILE A 181 1.85 -13.10 -17.92
C ILE A 181 1.10 -14.20 -18.69
N ASP A 182 1.66 -14.71 -19.76
CA ASP A 182 1.09 -15.79 -20.58
C ASP A 182 1.08 -17.15 -19.88
N ASN A 183 1.70 -17.27 -18.73
CA ASN A 183 1.86 -18.51 -17.97
C ASN A 183 1.02 -18.50 -16.71
N VAL A 184 -0.04 -19.30 -16.63
CA VAL A 184 -0.89 -19.39 -15.44
C VAL A 184 -0.25 -20.30 -14.40
N TYR A 185 0.17 -19.72 -13.28
CA TYR A 185 0.74 -20.48 -12.17
C TYR A 185 0.24 -19.94 -10.81
N PRO A 186 -0.28 -20.82 -9.94
CA PRO A 186 -0.55 -22.25 -10.16
C PRO A 186 -1.75 -22.47 -11.10
N SER A 187 -1.78 -23.62 -11.80
CA SER A 187 -2.83 -23.92 -12.79
C SER A 187 -4.25 -23.96 -12.23
N GLU A 188 -4.40 -24.27 -10.93
CA GLU A 188 -5.69 -24.27 -10.23
C GLU A 188 -6.34 -22.89 -10.16
N ASN A 189 -5.59 -21.82 -10.40
CA ASN A 189 -6.07 -20.44 -10.40
C ASN A 189 -6.47 -19.95 -11.81
N LEU A 190 -6.56 -20.83 -12.80
CA LEU A 190 -6.92 -20.47 -14.19
C LEU A 190 -8.23 -19.68 -14.28
N GLN A 191 -9.26 -20.04 -13.51
CA GLN A 191 -10.53 -19.32 -13.54
C GLN A 191 -10.39 -17.89 -12.97
N ILE A 192 -9.56 -17.70 -11.94
CA ILE A 192 -9.25 -16.37 -11.38
C ILE A 192 -8.47 -15.58 -12.42
N TYR A 193 -7.43 -16.17 -13.00
CA TYR A 193 -6.62 -15.55 -14.06
C TYR A 193 -7.50 -15.02 -15.20
N ASN A 194 -8.43 -15.84 -15.72
CA ASN A 194 -9.33 -15.43 -16.80
C ASN A 194 -10.23 -14.26 -16.40
N LYS A 195 -10.78 -14.26 -15.18
CA LYS A 195 -11.59 -13.15 -14.67
C LYS A 195 -10.77 -11.86 -14.53
N LEU A 196 -9.53 -11.97 -14.03
CA LEU A 196 -8.67 -10.81 -13.85
C LEU A 196 -8.17 -10.25 -15.19
N SER A 197 -7.88 -11.11 -16.15
CA SER A 197 -7.48 -10.68 -17.49
C SER A 197 -8.57 -9.95 -18.26
N GLU A 198 -9.86 -10.16 -17.91
CA GLU A 198 -10.99 -9.48 -18.53
C GLU A 198 -11.41 -8.20 -17.79
N LYS A 199 -11.51 -8.24 -16.46
CA LYS A 199 -12.17 -7.19 -15.64
C LYS A 199 -11.37 -6.75 -14.42
N GLY A 200 -10.35 -7.49 -14.03
CA GLY A 200 -9.38 -7.16 -13.00
C GLY A 200 -8.09 -6.67 -13.65
N LEU A 201 -6.97 -6.92 -13.00
CA LEU A 201 -5.65 -6.64 -13.56
C LEU A 201 -4.65 -7.72 -13.16
N ILE A 202 -3.80 -8.08 -14.09
CA ILE A 202 -2.64 -8.94 -13.88
C ILE A 202 -1.41 -8.14 -14.27
N VAL A 203 -0.37 -8.17 -13.45
CA VAL A 203 0.92 -7.52 -13.73
C VAL A 203 2.09 -8.46 -13.47
N SER A 204 3.16 -8.27 -14.21
CA SER A 204 4.42 -8.99 -14.02
C SER A 204 5.61 -8.13 -14.48
N GLU A 205 6.74 -8.25 -13.79
CA GLU A 205 8.03 -7.71 -14.26
C GLU A 205 8.71 -8.65 -15.27
N PHE A 206 8.20 -9.86 -15.45
CA PHE A 206 8.78 -10.89 -16.29
C PHE A 206 8.13 -10.91 -17.68
N GLU A 207 8.96 -11.00 -18.69
CA GLU A 207 8.55 -11.04 -20.09
C GLU A 207 7.67 -12.26 -20.43
N ILE A 208 6.96 -12.16 -21.54
CA ILE A 208 6.18 -13.26 -22.11
C ILE A 208 7.08 -14.49 -22.36
N GLY A 209 6.58 -15.69 -22.02
CA GLY A 209 7.30 -16.95 -22.12
C GLY A 209 8.18 -17.29 -20.91
N ARG A 210 8.36 -16.37 -19.95
CA ARG A 210 9.13 -16.65 -18.73
C ARG A 210 8.42 -17.68 -17.87
N LYS A 211 9.05 -18.83 -17.67
CA LYS A 211 8.52 -19.91 -16.84
C LYS A 211 8.58 -19.54 -15.33
N PRO A 212 7.68 -20.13 -14.50
CA PRO A 212 7.76 -19.99 -13.06
C PRO A 212 9.11 -20.48 -12.53
N ASP A 213 9.76 -19.64 -11.71
CA ASP A 213 11.03 -19.94 -11.05
C ASP A 213 10.93 -19.58 -9.56
N ARG A 214 11.48 -20.45 -8.69
CA ARG A 214 11.42 -20.26 -7.24
C ARG A 214 12.06 -18.95 -6.77
N MET A 215 13.09 -18.48 -7.45
CA MET A 215 13.78 -17.23 -7.13
C MET A 215 12.98 -15.98 -7.48
N ASN A 216 12.06 -16.08 -8.44
CA ASN A 216 11.26 -14.95 -8.91
C ASN A 216 10.13 -14.60 -7.91
N PHE A 217 9.58 -15.57 -7.18
CA PHE A 217 8.47 -15.32 -6.25
C PHE A 217 8.84 -14.38 -5.10
N PRO A 218 9.98 -14.58 -4.38
CA PRO A 218 10.42 -13.63 -3.37
C PRO A 218 10.70 -12.24 -3.96
N ARG A 219 11.37 -12.18 -5.12
CA ARG A 219 11.67 -10.91 -5.81
C ARG A 219 10.40 -10.15 -6.17
N ARG A 220 9.38 -10.82 -6.70
CA ARG A 220 8.09 -10.25 -7.05
C ARG A 220 7.38 -9.59 -5.85
N ASN A 221 7.55 -10.13 -4.64
CA ASN A 221 6.81 -9.66 -3.46
C ASN A 221 7.05 -8.17 -3.15
N ARG A 222 8.20 -7.60 -3.56
CA ARG A 222 8.45 -6.16 -3.46
C ARG A 222 7.45 -5.32 -4.25
N ILE A 223 6.90 -5.88 -5.34
CA ILE A 223 5.89 -5.21 -6.17
C ILE A 223 4.52 -5.27 -5.49
N ILE A 224 4.19 -6.38 -4.79
CA ILE A 224 2.94 -6.50 -4.03
C ILE A 224 2.88 -5.41 -2.96
N SER A 225 3.91 -5.31 -2.12
CA SER A 225 3.98 -4.25 -1.09
C SER A 225 4.13 -2.86 -1.71
N GLY A 226 4.92 -2.72 -2.77
CA GLY A 226 5.17 -1.45 -3.46
C GLY A 226 3.93 -0.82 -4.10
N LEU A 227 2.97 -1.63 -4.55
CA LEU A 227 1.70 -1.16 -5.09
C LEU A 227 0.71 -0.71 -4.00
N SER A 228 0.96 -1.06 -2.73
CA SER A 228 -0.04 -0.97 -1.66
C SER A 228 0.34 0.09 -0.62
N TYR A 229 -0.66 0.65 0.05
CA TYR A 229 -0.47 1.50 1.23
C TYR A 229 -0.17 0.67 2.47
N ALA A 230 -0.76 -0.52 2.56
CA ALA A 230 -0.55 -1.43 3.66
C ALA A 230 -0.55 -2.89 3.21
N VAL A 231 0.03 -3.75 4.03
CA VAL A 231 0.04 -5.21 3.84
C VAL A 231 -0.66 -5.88 5.02
N VAL A 232 -1.67 -6.69 4.75
CA VAL A 232 -2.37 -7.51 5.73
C VAL A 232 -1.84 -8.94 5.67
N MET A 233 -1.14 -9.37 6.72
CA MET A 233 -0.72 -10.76 6.91
C MET A 233 -1.85 -11.55 7.56
N VAL A 234 -2.45 -12.47 6.82
CA VAL A 234 -3.59 -13.23 7.32
C VAL A 234 -3.16 -14.40 8.17
N GLU A 235 -2.30 -15.27 7.66
CA GLU A 235 -1.78 -16.44 8.39
C GLU A 235 -0.35 -16.73 7.95
N ALA A 236 0.56 -16.85 8.91
CA ALA A 236 1.95 -17.19 8.67
C ALA A 236 2.55 -17.98 9.81
N ALA A 237 3.11 -19.15 9.51
CA ALA A 237 4.04 -19.82 10.42
C ALA A 237 5.37 -19.05 10.47
N SER A 238 6.22 -19.34 11.47
CA SER A 238 7.48 -18.61 11.72
C SER A 238 8.47 -18.58 10.53
N LYS A 239 8.39 -19.53 9.61
CA LYS A 239 9.24 -19.63 8.41
C LYS A 239 8.45 -19.46 7.11
N SER A 240 7.30 -18.78 7.17
CA SER A 240 6.45 -18.55 5.99
C SER A 240 7.13 -17.63 4.98
N GLY A 241 7.11 -17.99 3.70
CA GLY A 241 7.58 -17.12 2.61
C GLY A 241 6.78 -15.83 2.45
N ALA A 242 5.57 -15.75 3.02
CA ALA A 242 4.76 -14.54 3.03
C ALA A 242 5.38 -13.44 3.92
N LEU A 243 6.19 -13.79 4.92
CA LEU A 243 6.93 -12.84 5.76
C LEU A 243 7.90 -11.99 4.95
N ILE A 244 8.42 -12.51 3.83
CA ILE A 244 9.27 -11.74 2.90
C ILE A 244 8.52 -10.51 2.36
N THR A 245 7.21 -10.63 2.14
CA THR A 245 6.38 -9.49 1.69
C THR A 245 6.25 -8.44 2.79
N VAL A 246 6.15 -8.87 4.04
CA VAL A 246 6.14 -7.97 5.21
C VAL A 246 7.48 -7.26 5.36
N ASP A 247 8.59 -7.98 5.22
CA ASP A 247 9.92 -7.37 5.27
C ASP A 247 10.07 -6.28 4.18
N TYR A 248 9.59 -6.55 2.96
CA TYR A 248 9.54 -5.51 1.92
C TYR A 248 8.63 -4.34 2.29
N ALA A 249 7.45 -4.61 2.85
CA ALA A 249 6.51 -3.58 3.27
C ALA A 249 7.14 -2.62 4.29
N LEU A 250 7.76 -3.16 5.33
CA LEU A 250 8.45 -2.36 6.36
C LEU A 250 9.60 -1.54 5.79
N ASN A 251 10.44 -2.14 4.92
CA ASN A 251 11.53 -1.41 4.27
C ASN A 251 11.04 -0.32 3.30
N GLN A 252 9.82 -0.45 2.78
CA GLN A 252 9.18 0.53 1.89
C GLN A 252 8.32 1.55 2.65
N GLY A 253 8.31 1.52 3.99
CA GLY A 253 7.50 2.41 4.82
C GLY A 253 5.99 2.15 4.70
N ARG A 254 5.58 0.90 4.43
CA ARG A 254 4.17 0.50 4.38
C ARG A 254 3.71 -0.01 5.73
N ASP A 255 2.49 0.31 6.10
CA ASP A 255 1.89 -0.22 7.31
C ASP A 255 1.64 -1.73 7.21
N VAL A 256 1.81 -2.42 8.34
CA VAL A 256 1.60 -3.86 8.43
C VAL A 256 0.49 -4.15 9.41
N TYR A 257 -0.51 -4.87 8.93
CA TYR A 257 -1.60 -5.41 9.73
C TYR A 257 -1.53 -6.93 9.76
N ILE A 258 -2.07 -7.52 10.82
CA ILE A 258 -2.27 -8.95 10.94
C ILE A 258 -3.76 -9.26 11.13
N ALA A 259 -4.22 -10.37 10.58
CA ALA A 259 -5.56 -10.87 10.89
C ALA A 259 -5.64 -11.33 12.36
N PRO A 260 -6.84 -11.39 12.97
CA PRO A 260 -7.05 -12.04 14.25
C PRO A 260 -6.54 -13.49 14.22
N TYR A 261 -5.85 -13.91 15.26
CA TYR A 261 -5.17 -15.20 15.30
C TYR A 261 -5.24 -15.86 16.68
N ASP A 262 -5.05 -17.18 16.71
CA ASP A 262 -4.87 -17.96 17.94
C ASP A 262 -3.38 -18.16 18.19
N GLU A 263 -2.83 -17.50 19.22
CA GLU A 263 -1.40 -17.54 19.56
C GLU A 263 -0.88 -18.95 19.91
N LYS A 264 -1.77 -19.89 20.25
CA LYS A 264 -1.42 -21.27 20.59
C LYS A 264 -1.18 -22.15 19.37
N LYS A 265 -1.67 -21.74 18.20
CA LYS A 265 -1.53 -22.51 16.95
C LYS A 265 -0.24 -22.12 16.24
N SER A 266 0.60 -23.11 15.91
CA SER A 266 1.89 -22.91 15.25
C SER A 266 1.80 -22.26 13.87
N CYS A 267 0.67 -22.41 13.18
CA CYS A 267 0.41 -21.76 11.90
C CYS A 267 0.36 -20.22 11.98
N TYR A 268 0.19 -19.66 13.19
CA TYR A 268 0.16 -18.20 13.45
C TYR A 268 1.40 -17.67 14.18
N PHE A 269 2.46 -18.45 14.36
CA PHE A 269 3.65 -17.96 15.06
C PHE A 269 4.32 -16.76 14.36
N GLY A 270 4.20 -16.65 13.03
CA GLY A 270 4.61 -15.47 12.28
C GLY A 270 3.75 -14.24 12.63
N ASN A 271 2.42 -14.40 12.69
CA ASN A 271 1.52 -13.32 13.12
C ASN A 271 1.82 -12.86 14.54
N HIS A 272 2.04 -13.81 15.48
CA HIS A 272 2.37 -13.50 16.86
C HIS A 272 3.69 -12.71 16.98
N LYS A 273 4.70 -13.07 16.19
CA LYS A 273 5.95 -12.31 16.12
C LYS A 273 5.69 -10.89 15.62
N LEU A 274 4.97 -10.72 14.51
CA LEU A 274 4.65 -9.41 13.96
C LEU A 274 3.86 -8.55 14.93
N TYR A 275 2.92 -9.14 15.69
CA TYR A 275 2.21 -8.44 16.76
C TYR A 275 3.15 -7.90 17.83
N LYS A 276 4.10 -8.71 18.29
CA LYS A 276 5.13 -8.29 19.25
C LYS A 276 6.05 -7.21 18.70
N ASP A 277 6.30 -7.23 17.40
CA ASP A 277 7.10 -6.22 16.69
C ASP A 277 6.29 -4.94 16.38
N GLY A 278 5.00 -4.85 16.82
CA GLY A 278 4.17 -3.64 16.74
C GLY A 278 3.14 -3.63 15.62
N ALA A 279 2.95 -4.72 14.87
CA ALA A 279 1.90 -4.78 13.85
C ALA A 279 0.50 -4.70 14.47
N LYS A 280 -0.41 -3.92 13.88
CA LYS A 280 -1.79 -3.76 14.34
C LYS A 280 -2.64 -4.97 13.95
N ILE A 281 -3.59 -5.37 14.81
CA ILE A 281 -4.59 -6.37 14.45
C ILE A 281 -5.74 -5.68 13.72
N ALA A 282 -6.03 -6.12 12.49
CA ALA A 282 -7.23 -5.73 11.77
C ALA A 282 -8.31 -6.80 11.98
N TYR A 283 -9.27 -6.54 12.83
CA TYR A 283 -10.42 -7.43 13.03
C TYR A 283 -11.36 -7.41 11.82
N ASN A 284 -11.41 -6.28 11.15
CA ASN A 284 -12.19 -6.06 9.93
C ASN A 284 -11.58 -4.94 9.08
N TYR A 285 -12.20 -4.64 7.94
CA TYR A 285 -11.73 -3.63 7.00
C TYR A 285 -11.72 -2.20 7.56
N MET A 286 -12.59 -1.87 8.55
CA MET A 286 -12.64 -0.53 9.15
C MET A 286 -11.37 -0.20 9.93
N ASP A 287 -10.79 -1.20 10.62
CA ASP A 287 -9.55 -1.00 11.38
C ASP A 287 -8.38 -0.55 10.48
N ILE A 288 -8.43 -0.91 9.19
CA ILE A 288 -7.46 -0.46 8.18
C ILE A 288 -7.86 0.91 7.63
N LEU A 289 -9.16 1.10 7.31
CA LEU A 289 -9.61 2.32 6.66
C LEU A 289 -9.54 3.55 7.58
N GLU A 290 -9.69 3.36 8.89
CA GLU A 290 -9.55 4.46 9.87
C GLU A 290 -8.17 5.12 9.79
N ASP A 291 -7.11 4.34 9.54
CA ASP A 291 -5.74 4.87 9.40
C ASP A 291 -5.50 5.55 8.03
N PHE A 292 -6.26 5.20 6.98
CA PHE A 292 -6.05 5.70 5.61
C PHE A 292 -7.19 6.57 5.08
N ASP A 293 -8.21 6.86 5.88
CA ASP A 293 -9.40 7.57 5.42
C ASP A 293 -9.07 8.94 4.81
N SER A 294 -8.15 9.68 5.40
CA SER A 294 -7.70 10.97 4.89
C SER A 294 -7.02 10.88 3.51
N ILE A 295 -6.27 9.80 3.27
CA ILE A 295 -5.60 9.56 1.98
C ILE A 295 -6.62 9.08 0.94
N PHE A 296 -7.47 8.12 1.30
CA PHE A 296 -8.43 7.52 0.38
C PHE A 296 -9.58 8.45 0.03
N SER A 297 -9.89 9.42 0.89
CA SER A 297 -10.91 10.45 0.63
C SER A 297 -10.53 11.45 -0.47
N ASN A 298 -9.29 11.42 -0.96
CA ASN A 298 -8.90 12.14 -2.18
C ASN A 298 -9.36 11.43 -3.48
N ASP A 299 -9.87 10.19 -3.38
CA ASP A 299 -10.44 9.43 -4.49
C ASP A 299 -11.97 9.58 -4.48
N ASP A 300 -12.53 10.35 -5.43
CA ASP A 300 -13.98 10.58 -5.55
C ASP A 300 -14.79 9.29 -5.65
N ASP A 301 -14.23 8.25 -6.28
CA ASP A 301 -14.90 6.96 -6.41
C ASP A 301 -14.96 6.23 -5.06
N TYR A 302 -13.88 6.31 -4.28
CA TYR A 302 -13.88 5.79 -2.90
C TYR A 302 -14.93 6.51 -2.04
N VAL A 303 -14.97 7.84 -2.09
CA VAL A 303 -15.93 8.65 -1.31
C VAL A 303 -17.35 8.30 -1.67
N LYS A 304 -17.68 8.23 -2.97
CA LYS A 304 -19.02 7.83 -3.45
C LYS A 304 -19.42 6.44 -2.97
N MET A 305 -18.49 5.47 -3.07
CA MET A 305 -18.77 4.11 -2.63
C MET A 305 -18.88 4.00 -1.11
N LYS A 306 -18.08 4.75 -0.36
CA LYS A 306 -18.15 4.85 1.09
C LYS A 306 -19.50 5.40 1.55
N LEU A 307 -19.96 6.51 0.99
CA LEU A 307 -21.26 7.11 1.29
C LEU A 307 -22.40 6.11 0.98
N LYS A 308 -22.41 5.54 -0.21
CA LYS A 308 -23.42 4.52 -0.60
C LYS A 308 -23.42 3.32 0.33
N TYR A 309 -22.27 2.88 0.80
CA TYR A 309 -22.14 1.74 1.70
C TYR A 309 -22.72 2.04 3.08
N PHE A 310 -22.48 3.24 3.62
CA PHE A 310 -22.99 3.65 4.93
C PHE A 310 -24.45 4.10 4.90
N GLU A 311 -24.92 4.73 3.82
CA GLU A 311 -26.33 5.09 3.60
C GLU A 311 -27.22 3.87 3.31
N GLY A 312 -26.67 2.82 2.68
CA GLY A 312 -27.36 1.57 2.36
C GLY A 312 -27.63 0.62 3.54
N GLY A 313 -27.23 0.99 4.76
CA GLY A 313 -27.71 0.35 5.99
C GLY A 313 -27.00 -0.93 6.44
N ASP A 314 -25.69 -0.94 6.55
CA ASP A 314 -24.97 -1.97 7.34
C ASP A 314 -24.78 -1.53 8.82
N ILE A 315 -25.85 -1.00 9.43
CA ILE A 315 -25.89 -0.66 10.88
C ILE A 315 -25.83 -1.93 11.77
N LYS A 316 -25.85 -3.12 11.18
CA LYS A 316 -25.87 -4.38 11.95
C LYS A 316 -24.53 -4.83 12.56
N SER A 317 -23.41 -4.22 12.21
CA SER A 317 -22.10 -4.65 12.73
C SER A 317 -21.62 -3.93 14.00
N LYS A 318 -22.29 -2.84 14.44
CA LYS A 318 -21.98 -2.19 15.73
C LYS A 318 -22.69 -2.81 16.96
N ALA A 319 -23.59 -3.79 16.75
CA ALA A 319 -24.38 -4.38 17.82
C ALA A 319 -23.81 -5.67 18.44
N VAL A 320 -22.65 -6.17 18.01
CA VAL A 320 -22.11 -7.48 18.48
C VAL A 320 -20.99 -7.34 19.53
N LYS A 321 -20.65 -6.15 19.99
CA LYS A 321 -19.60 -5.99 21.02
C LYS A 321 -20.08 -5.86 22.47
N ASN A 322 -21.37 -6.02 22.78
CA ASN A 322 -21.86 -5.81 24.17
C ASN A 322 -22.85 -6.85 24.72
N ASP A 323 -22.87 -8.07 24.23
CA ASP A 323 -23.68 -9.12 24.86
C ASP A 323 -22.84 -10.34 25.28
N SER A 324 -22.04 -10.12 26.29
CA SER A 324 -21.69 -11.20 27.25
C SER A 324 -21.44 -10.53 28.60
N ILE A 325 -22.37 -10.73 29.49
CA ILE A 325 -22.49 -10.48 30.92
C ILE A 325 -23.72 -9.60 31.23
N LYS A 326 -24.85 -10.22 31.50
CA LYS A 326 -25.71 -10.05 32.66
C LYS A 326 -27.05 -10.72 32.46
N SER A 327 -27.18 -11.86 33.11
CA SER A 327 -28.45 -12.40 33.54
C SER A 327 -28.95 -11.61 34.76
N GLU A 328 -30.29 -11.45 34.82
CA GLU A 328 -31.12 -11.17 35.97
C GLU A 328 -31.16 -9.74 36.54
N ASN A 329 -32.21 -8.98 36.23
CA ASN A 329 -33.37 -8.79 37.14
C ASN A 329 -34.37 -7.83 36.56
N ASN A 330 -35.62 -8.27 36.60
CA ASN A 330 -36.82 -7.55 36.23
C ASN A 330 -37.21 -6.47 37.28
N ASN A 331 -38.01 -5.53 36.77
CA ASN A 331 -38.94 -4.61 37.47
C ASN A 331 -38.45 -3.26 37.89
N SER A 332 -38.80 -2.27 37.11
CA SER A 332 -39.74 -1.21 37.49
C SER A 332 -39.74 -0.06 36.47
N LYS A 333 -40.88 0.01 35.79
CA LYS A 333 -41.24 1.14 34.92
C LYS A 333 -41.68 2.34 35.77
N GLU A 334 -41.48 3.49 35.09
CA GLU A 334 -42.19 4.77 35.28
C GLU A 334 -41.64 5.81 36.25
N LYS A 335 -41.48 7.02 35.69
CA LYS A 335 -41.24 8.33 36.24
C LYS A 335 -39.80 8.78 36.35
N LYS A 336 -39.35 9.48 35.28
CA LYS A 336 -38.45 10.66 35.36
C LYS A 336 -38.06 11.18 33.95
N GLU A 337 -39.05 11.65 33.22
CA GLU A 337 -38.86 12.66 32.18
C GLU A 337 -39.42 13.98 32.69
N ILE A 338 -38.63 14.81 33.23
CA ILE A 338 -38.77 16.28 33.44
C ILE A 338 -37.68 16.68 34.43
N LYS A 339 -36.42 16.78 33.98
CA LYS A 339 -35.30 17.52 34.66
C LYS A 339 -33.97 17.37 33.91
N LYS A 340 -33.98 17.38 32.57
CA LYS A 340 -32.73 17.27 31.78
C LYS A 340 -32.35 18.52 30.98
N GLU A 341 -33.14 19.58 30.94
CA GLU A 341 -32.80 20.78 30.15
C GLU A 341 -32.08 21.91 30.94
N GLU A 342 -32.23 22.00 32.25
CA GLU A 342 -31.57 23.08 33.00
C GLU A 342 -30.12 22.78 33.46
N VAL A 343 -29.59 21.58 33.23
CA VAL A 343 -28.23 21.19 33.64
C VAL A 343 -27.20 21.28 32.50
N LYS A 344 -27.65 21.39 31.26
CA LYS A 344 -26.71 21.51 30.09
C LYS A 344 -26.10 22.93 29.99
N ASP A 345 -26.86 23.97 30.24
CA ASP A 345 -26.39 25.36 30.10
C ASP A 345 -25.37 25.80 31.15
N LYS A 346 -25.37 25.15 32.32
CA LYS A 346 -24.39 25.49 33.38
C LYS A 346 -23.06 24.71 33.24
N LYS A 347 -23.04 23.59 32.52
CA LYS A 347 -21.79 22.82 32.28
C LYS A 347 -21.00 23.36 31.09
N GLU A 348 -21.65 23.90 30.06
CA GLU A 348 -20.95 24.53 28.94
C GLU A 348 -20.28 25.86 29.29
N LYS A 349 -20.95 26.68 30.10
CA LYS A 349 -20.36 27.95 30.61
C LYS A 349 -19.21 27.76 31.60
N LYS A 350 -19.14 26.63 32.32
CA LYS A 350 -18.00 26.29 33.17
C LYS A 350 -16.83 25.65 32.39
N LYS A 351 -17.10 24.85 31.34
CA LYS A 351 -16.06 24.30 30.47
C LYS A 351 -15.33 25.40 29.66
N ASN A 352 -16.08 26.37 29.16
CA ASN A 352 -15.49 27.48 28.40
C ASN A 352 -14.70 28.48 29.23
N LYS A 353 -14.92 28.55 30.58
CA LYS A 353 -14.12 29.38 31.46
C LYS A 353 -12.83 28.68 31.93
N ILE A 354 -12.84 27.37 32.07
CA ILE A 354 -11.67 26.58 32.47
C ILE A 354 -10.71 26.38 31.27
N SER A 355 -11.24 26.25 30.06
CA SER A 355 -10.40 26.15 28.85
C SER A 355 -9.63 27.45 28.53
N LYS A 356 -10.27 28.62 28.70
CA LYS A 356 -9.60 29.91 28.49
C LYS A 356 -8.48 30.23 29.47
N GLN A 357 -8.61 29.84 30.75
CA GLN A 357 -7.55 30.01 31.75
C GLN A 357 -6.36 29.07 31.57
N ASN A 358 -6.58 27.83 31.05
CA ASN A 358 -5.50 26.91 30.71
C ASN A 358 -4.74 27.36 29.46
N ASP A 359 -5.43 27.89 28.47
CA ASP A 359 -4.82 28.34 27.20
C ASP A 359 -3.88 29.54 27.40
N GLU A 360 -4.29 30.53 28.20
CA GLU A 360 -3.45 31.70 28.53
C GLU A 360 -2.19 31.31 29.31
N SER A 361 -2.28 30.33 30.19
CA SER A 361 -1.13 29.80 30.92
C SER A 361 -0.17 29.01 30.04
N ILE A 362 -0.67 28.26 29.06
CA ILE A 362 0.17 27.53 28.08
C ILE A 362 0.90 28.51 27.15
N ILE A 363 0.19 29.49 26.60
CA ILE A 363 0.77 30.48 25.69
C ILE A 363 1.86 31.32 26.39
N SER A 364 1.65 31.69 27.67
CA SER A 364 2.65 32.45 28.43
C SER A 364 3.93 31.69 28.76
N ALA A 365 3.91 30.35 28.64
CA ALA A 365 5.05 29.47 28.86
C ALA A 365 5.81 29.09 27.59
N LEU A 366 5.34 29.50 26.39
CA LEU A 366 5.91 29.21 25.10
C LEU A 366 6.74 30.39 24.57
N GLN A 367 7.75 30.09 23.73
CA GLN A 367 8.46 31.11 22.95
C GLN A 367 7.54 31.66 21.86
N GLU A 368 7.83 32.86 21.32
CA GLU A 368 6.98 33.54 20.34
C GLU A 368 6.64 32.64 19.13
N ASP A 369 7.62 31.95 18.58
CA ASP A 369 7.45 31.06 17.45
C ASP A 369 6.66 29.77 17.78
N GLU A 370 6.87 29.22 18.99
CA GLU A 370 6.09 28.08 19.49
C GLU A 370 4.63 28.47 19.76
N ALA A 371 4.39 29.67 20.29
CA ALA A 371 3.06 30.20 20.53
C ALA A 371 2.31 30.47 19.22
N LEU A 372 3.02 30.91 18.16
CA LEU A 372 2.46 31.05 16.82
C LEU A 372 1.96 29.70 16.28
N LEU A 373 2.80 28.67 16.33
CA LEU A 373 2.43 27.32 15.85
C LEU A 373 1.27 26.74 16.66
N TYR A 374 1.29 26.90 17.99
CA TYR A 374 0.19 26.48 18.86
C TYR A 374 -1.14 27.15 18.48
N ASN A 375 -1.14 28.45 18.19
CA ASN A 375 -2.33 29.19 17.80
C ASN A 375 -2.86 28.74 16.43
N ILE A 376 -1.99 28.47 15.46
CA ILE A 376 -2.36 27.93 14.16
C ILE A 376 -3.06 26.59 14.33
N ILE A 377 -2.46 25.66 15.08
CA ILE A 377 -3.04 24.33 15.32
C ILE A 377 -4.36 24.41 16.10
N LYS A 378 -4.47 25.35 17.03
CA LYS A 378 -5.67 25.54 17.84
C LYS A 378 -6.87 26.09 17.05
N GLN A 379 -6.63 26.93 16.05
CA GLN A 379 -7.68 27.48 15.19
C GLN A 379 -8.29 26.44 14.25
N ASN A 380 -7.52 25.40 13.97
CA ASN A 380 -7.87 24.34 13.05
C ASN A 380 -7.95 23.00 13.79
N ASP A 381 -9.04 22.61 14.40
CA ASP A 381 -9.19 21.35 15.20
C ASP A 381 -8.20 20.20 14.82
N LYS A 382 -7.80 20.15 13.55
CA LYS A 382 -6.80 19.24 12.96
C LYS A 382 -6.18 19.91 11.73
N ILE A 383 -4.84 20.05 11.67
CA ILE A 383 -4.12 20.73 10.57
C ILE A 383 -2.93 19.89 10.08
N HIS A 384 -2.69 19.86 8.76
CA HIS A 384 -1.54 19.19 8.17
C HIS A 384 -0.27 20.02 8.31
N ILE A 385 0.91 19.36 8.43
CA ILE A 385 2.19 20.05 8.60
C ILE A 385 2.47 21.06 7.49
N ASP A 386 2.08 20.76 6.25
CA ASP A 386 2.31 21.65 5.10
C ASP A 386 1.49 22.95 5.23
N GLU A 387 0.27 22.88 5.74
CA GLU A 387 -0.58 24.04 6.04
C GLU A 387 0.00 24.85 7.20
N VAL A 388 0.53 24.19 8.26
CA VAL A 388 1.24 24.87 9.34
C VAL A 388 2.47 25.62 8.83
N ILE A 389 3.22 25.04 7.89
CA ILE A 389 4.39 25.67 7.27
C ILE A 389 3.96 26.88 6.45
N GLU A 390 2.88 26.77 5.66
CA GLU A 390 2.36 27.83 4.82
C GLU A 390 1.82 29.01 5.65
N GLU A 391 1.01 28.73 6.66
CA GLU A 391 0.42 29.75 7.54
C GLU A 391 1.47 30.43 8.43
N SER A 392 2.45 29.69 8.95
CA SER A 392 3.51 30.25 9.80
C SER A 392 4.54 31.06 9.02
N LYS A 393 4.69 30.83 7.70
CA LYS A 393 5.74 31.40 6.83
C LYS A 393 7.16 31.11 7.30
N MET A 394 7.33 30.09 8.14
CA MET A 394 8.62 29.68 8.69
C MET A 394 9.31 28.61 7.81
N LYS A 395 10.61 28.44 8.00
CA LYS A 395 11.35 27.37 7.31
C LYS A 395 10.89 25.99 7.78
N VAL A 396 10.74 25.04 6.86
CA VAL A 396 10.30 23.66 7.10
C VAL A 396 11.03 23.01 8.29
N GLN A 397 12.36 23.16 8.35
CA GLN A 397 13.18 22.59 9.43
C GLN A 397 12.85 23.19 10.82
N ALA A 398 12.57 24.48 10.87
CA ALA A 398 12.21 25.16 12.12
C ALA A 398 10.82 24.69 12.61
N VAL A 399 9.83 24.65 11.73
CA VAL A 399 8.48 24.17 12.06
C VAL A 399 8.52 22.72 12.53
N THR A 400 9.20 21.82 11.82
CA THR A 400 9.30 20.41 12.21
C THR A 400 9.94 20.24 13.59
N SER A 401 11.03 20.97 13.87
CA SER A 401 11.71 20.92 15.19
C SER A 401 10.82 21.42 16.32
N MET A 402 10.09 22.52 16.11
CA MET A 402 9.19 23.10 17.12
C MET A 402 7.95 22.25 17.36
N LEU A 403 7.35 21.66 16.31
CA LEU A 403 6.23 20.73 16.46
C LEU A 403 6.63 19.52 17.31
N MET A 404 7.83 18.97 17.06
CA MET A 404 8.36 17.87 17.88
C MET A 404 8.57 18.30 19.36
N GLN A 405 9.04 19.53 19.62
CA GLN A 405 9.19 20.04 20.97
C GLN A 405 7.84 20.24 21.68
N LEU A 406 6.83 20.77 20.97
CA LEU A 406 5.49 20.96 21.50
C LEU A 406 4.80 19.62 21.80
N GLU A 407 5.07 18.59 20.99
CA GLU A 407 4.57 17.23 21.24
C GLU A 407 5.25 16.58 22.45
N ILE A 408 6.57 16.72 22.60
CA ILE A 408 7.31 16.24 23.80
C ILE A 408 6.81 16.96 25.06
N LYS A 409 6.43 18.24 24.97
CA LYS A 409 5.83 19.00 26.08
C LYS A 409 4.38 18.58 26.37
N GLY A 410 3.76 17.67 25.58
CA GLY A 410 2.37 17.23 25.72
C GLY A 410 1.33 18.33 25.43
N ILE A 411 1.71 19.33 24.63
CA ILE A 411 0.84 20.48 24.30
C ILE A 411 0.04 20.20 23.03
N ILE A 412 0.67 19.51 22.07
CA ILE A 412 0.05 19.06 20.84
C ILE A 412 0.26 17.55 20.68
N LYS A 413 -0.51 16.96 19.80
CA LYS A 413 -0.40 15.54 19.45
C LYS A 413 -0.32 15.39 17.94
N GLN A 414 0.67 14.63 17.48
CA GLN A 414 0.74 14.21 16.09
C GLN A 414 -0.25 13.07 15.84
N LEU A 415 -1.04 13.22 14.80
CA LEU A 415 -1.94 12.20 14.26
C LEU A 415 -1.32 11.56 13.03
N SER A 416 -1.83 10.39 12.63
CA SER A 416 -1.40 9.73 11.39
C SER A 416 -1.52 10.66 10.18
N GLY A 417 -0.55 10.58 9.23
CA GLY A 417 -0.51 11.43 8.04
C GLY A 417 0.04 12.84 8.28
N LYS A 418 0.89 13.05 9.30
CA LYS A 418 1.51 14.34 9.65
C LYS A 418 0.52 15.47 9.98
N TYR A 419 -0.64 15.12 10.51
CA TYR A 419 -1.58 16.07 11.09
C TYR A 419 -1.27 16.32 12.55
N TYR A 420 -1.62 17.52 13.04
CA TYR A 420 -1.44 17.93 14.42
C TYR A 420 -2.75 18.45 15.00
N THR A 421 -2.96 18.20 16.29
CA THR A 421 -4.11 18.70 17.08
C THR A 421 -3.65 19.06 18.48
N ILE A 422 -4.43 19.88 19.19
CA ILE A 422 -4.16 20.17 20.60
C ILE A 422 -4.47 18.93 21.44
N GLU A 423 -3.56 18.57 22.35
CA GLU A 423 -3.82 17.50 23.32
C GLU A 423 -4.83 17.99 24.37
N LYS A 424 -5.97 17.30 24.50
CA LYS A 424 -7.09 17.66 25.40
C LYS A 424 -7.01 16.89 26.70
#